data_51787c190b357a540af3fed6f336f9e1
#
_entry.id   51787c190b357a540af3fed6f336f9e1
#
_cell.length_a   1.000
_cell.length_b   1.000
_cell.length_c   1.000
_cell.angle_alpha   90.00
_cell.angle_beta   90.00
_cell.angle_gamma   90.00
#
_symmetry.space_group_name_H-M   'P 1'
#
loop_
_entity.id
_entity.type
_entity.pdbx_description
1 polymer ?
#
loop_
_entity_poly.entity_id
_entity_poly.type
_entity_poly.pdbx_seq_one_letter_code
_entity_poly.pdbx_strand_id
1 'polypeptide(L)'
;MVLVHVLLISFYFNYSASFPFEYVVNCILGGPTAAPVFMFCMGIGIVYSRRSQPEIMIKRGISLMILGLLVNIFEFILPHFVSGFLLHDSSMFGIYGGLILFYVDILGFAGLSFILFGLFKKYNLTDKQILTIAIIMSVIGSFVRYIDFNNHILNIIFGYLIGTTDTFTAFPLLNWFIFPIA
;
A
#
# COMPACT_ATOMS: atom_id res chain seq x y z
N MET A 1 10.16 -2.88 -10.46
CA MET A 1 9.37 -1.66 -10.14
C MET A 1 9.41 -0.62 -11.26
N VAL A 2 10.56 -0.02 -11.62
CA VAL A 2 10.63 1.06 -12.64
C VAL A 2 9.95 0.66 -13.94
N LEU A 3 10.24 -0.51 -14.49
CA LEU A 3 9.67 -0.99 -15.76
C LEU A 3 8.14 -1.11 -15.73
N VAL A 4 7.58 -1.55 -14.60
CA VAL A 4 6.11 -1.65 -14.42
C VAL A 4 5.48 -0.26 -14.39
N HIS A 5 6.08 0.70 -13.70
CA HIS A 5 5.57 2.08 -13.68
C HIS A 5 5.67 2.75 -15.06
N VAL A 6 6.76 2.51 -15.81
CA VAL A 6 6.88 3.01 -17.18
C VAL A 6 5.78 2.44 -18.08
N LEU A 7 5.45 1.16 -17.96
CA LEU A 7 4.34 0.57 -18.71
C LEU A 7 2.97 1.13 -18.29
N LEU A 8 2.73 1.30 -16.99
CA LEU A 8 1.50 1.92 -16.52
C LEU A 8 1.32 3.34 -17.06
N ILE A 9 2.39 4.13 -17.06
CA ILE A 9 2.39 5.48 -17.64
C ILE A 9 2.13 5.41 -19.16
N SER A 10 2.74 4.45 -19.86
CA SER A 10 2.53 4.26 -21.30
C SER A 10 1.08 3.96 -21.63
N PHE A 11 0.37 3.22 -20.78
CA PHE A 11 -1.08 2.98 -20.91
C PHE A 11 -1.90 4.27 -20.85
N TYR A 12 -1.58 5.18 -19.93
CA TYR A 12 -2.27 6.47 -19.84
C TYR A 12 -2.11 7.31 -21.11
N PHE A 13 -1.02 7.14 -21.85
CA PHE A 13 -0.75 7.83 -23.11
C PHE A 13 -1.18 7.06 -24.37
N ASN A 14 -2.01 6.02 -24.23
CA ASN A 14 -2.46 5.15 -25.34
C ASN A 14 -1.31 4.51 -26.15
N TYR A 15 -0.15 4.33 -25.54
CA TYR A 15 0.94 3.57 -26.14
C TYR A 15 0.76 2.09 -25.77
N SER A 16 0.29 1.27 -26.70
CA SER A 16 0.21 -0.18 -26.51
C SER A 16 1.57 -0.80 -26.85
N ALA A 17 2.22 -1.36 -25.83
CA ALA A 17 3.33 -2.26 -26.07
C ALA A 17 2.84 -3.56 -26.73
N SER A 18 3.70 -4.28 -27.47
CA SER A 18 3.31 -5.57 -28.04
C SER A 18 2.88 -6.54 -26.92
N PHE A 19 1.76 -7.24 -27.13
CA PHE A 19 1.16 -8.16 -26.16
C PHE A 19 2.16 -9.08 -25.43
N PRO A 20 3.15 -9.73 -26.09
CA PRO A 20 4.09 -10.59 -25.39
C PRO A 20 4.98 -9.84 -24.39
N PHE A 21 5.44 -8.64 -24.73
CA PHE A 21 6.30 -7.84 -23.85
C PHE A 21 5.53 -7.35 -22.62
N GLU A 22 4.34 -6.87 -22.82
CA GLU A 22 3.44 -6.41 -21.76
C GLU A 22 3.09 -7.53 -20.79
N TYR A 23 2.74 -8.71 -21.30
CA TYR A 23 2.46 -9.88 -20.48
C TYR A 23 3.67 -10.30 -19.64
N VAL A 24 4.87 -10.36 -20.23
CA VAL A 24 6.10 -10.71 -19.51
C VAL A 24 6.40 -9.69 -18.41
N VAL A 25 6.28 -8.40 -18.71
CA VAL A 25 6.60 -7.37 -17.72
C VAL A 25 5.56 -7.31 -16.59
N ASN A 26 4.28 -7.38 -16.90
CA ASN A 26 3.23 -7.26 -15.89
C ASN A 26 3.01 -8.58 -15.13
N CYS A 27 2.95 -9.72 -15.79
CA CYS A 27 2.60 -10.98 -15.16
C CYS A 27 3.80 -11.73 -14.59
N ILE A 28 4.99 -11.60 -15.18
CA ILE A 28 6.17 -12.35 -14.74
C ILE A 28 7.10 -11.48 -13.88
N LEU A 29 7.43 -10.27 -14.36
CA LEU A 29 8.39 -9.41 -13.68
C LEU A 29 7.74 -8.41 -12.70
N GLY A 30 6.51 -7.97 -12.96
CA GLY A 30 5.84 -6.94 -12.17
C GLY A 30 5.02 -7.49 -11.03
N GLY A 31 4.03 -8.33 -11.35
CA GLY A 31 3.06 -8.82 -10.38
C GLY A 31 3.69 -9.60 -9.23
N PRO A 32 4.23 -10.81 -9.49
CA PRO A 32 4.70 -11.68 -8.41
C PRO A 32 6.05 -11.28 -7.80
N THR A 33 6.88 -10.51 -8.51
CA THR A 33 8.25 -10.26 -8.03
C THR A 33 8.49 -8.85 -7.53
N ALA A 34 7.82 -7.83 -8.05
CA ALA A 34 8.16 -6.46 -7.70
C ALA A 34 7.74 -6.08 -6.26
N ALA A 35 6.44 -6.14 -5.94
CA ALA A 35 5.94 -5.74 -4.63
C ALA A 35 6.28 -6.77 -3.53
N PRO A 36 6.07 -8.10 -3.73
CA PRO A 36 6.45 -9.09 -2.73
C PRO A 36 7.93 -9.07 -2.37
N VAL A 37 8.82 -8.99 -3.36
CA VAL A 37 10.27 -8.92 -3.10
C VAL A 37 10.66 -7.64 -2.37
N PHE A 38 10.05 -6.50 -2.71
CA PHE A 38 10.29 -5.26 -1.97
C PHE A 38 9.86 -5.39 -0.51
N MET A 39 8.68 -5.96 -0.24
CA MET A 39 8.17 -6.18 1.11
C MET A 39 9.04 -7.17 1.89
N PHE A 40 9.50 -8.24 1.26
CA PHE A 40 10.45 -9.18 1.85
C PHE A 40 11.78 -8.50 2.21
N CYS A 41 12.36 -7.71 1.30
CA CYS A 41 13.57 -6.94 1.59
C CYS A 41 13.36 -5.93 2.72
N MET A 42 12.16 -5.34 2.82
CA MET A 42 11.80 -4.47 3.93
C MET A 42 11.83 -5.23 5.27
N GLY A 43 11.28 -6.45 5.31
CA GLY A 43 11.32 -7.33 6.48
C GLY A 43 12.75 -7.65 6.91
N ILE A 44 13.61 -8.04 5.97
CA ILE A 44 15.05 -8.24 6.21
C ILE A 44 15.67 -6.97 6.80
N GLY A 45 15.38 -5.80 6.21
CA GLY A 45 15.89 -4.52 6.70
C GLY A 45 15.48 -4.19 8.14
N ILE A 46 14.27 -4.59 8.54
CA ILE A 46 13.78 -4.45 9.91
C ILE A 46 14.58 -5.32 10.89
N VAL A 47 14.81 -6.59 10.53
CA VAL A 47 15.54 -7.55 11.38
C VAL A 47 17.00 -7.12 11.56
N TYR A 48 17.68 -6.72 10.49
CA TYR A 48 19.09 -6.31 10.54
C TYR A 48 19.31 -4.86 10.98
N SER A 49 18.26 -4.10 11.23
CA SER A 49 18.38 -2.71 11.68
C SER A 49 18.95 -2.63 13.09
N ARG A 50 20.05 -1.89 13.25
CA ARG A 50 20.63 -1.57 14.59
C ARG A 50 19.67 -0.78 15.49
N ARG A 51 18.70 -0.07 14.91
CA ARG A 51 17.71 0.75 15.64
C ARG A 51 16.34 0.07 15.63
N SER A 52 16.29 -1.15 16.14
CA SER A 52 15.07 -1.98 16.18
C SER A 52 14.33 -1.91 17.52
N GLN A 53 14.48 -0.81 18.28
CA GLN A 53 13.69 -0.60 19.51
C GLN A 53 12.21 -0.39 19.15
N PRO A 54 11.26 -0.96 19.94
CA PRO A 54 9.84 -0.91 19.64
C PRO A 54 9.31 0.51 19.38
N GLU A 55 9.68 1.45 20.22
CA GLU A 55 9.23 2.85 20.12
C GLU A 55 9.75 3.54 18.85
N ILE A 56 11.01 3.26 18.48
CA ILE A 56 11.61 3.82 17.26
C ILE A 56 10.91 3.25 16.02
N MET A 57 10.57 1.97 16.05
CA MET A 57 9.85 1.32 14.94
C MET A 57 8.45 1.92 14.78
N ILE A 58 7.71 2.09 15.87
CA ILE A 58 6.38 2.71 15.84
C ILE A 58 6.46 4.16 15.32
N LYS A 59 7.41 4.96 15.79
CA LYS A 59 7.62 6.33 15.31
C LYS A 59 7.94 6.38 13.81
N ARG A 60 8.79 5.47 13.34
CA ARG A 60 9.10 5.34 11.90
C ARG A 60 7.87 4.94 11.09
N GLY A 61 7.07 4.01 11.60
CA GLY A 61 5.83 3.61 10.95
C GLY A 61 4.87 4.78 10.79
N ILE A 62 4.65 5.58 11.85
CA ILE A 62 3.83 6.79 11.79
C ILE A 62 4.41 7.81 10.79
N SER A 63 5.73 8.02 10.81
CA SER A 63 6.38 8.94 9.87
C SER A 63 6.21 8.48 8.41
N LEU A 64 6.28 7.17 8.14
CA LEU A 64 6.03 6.63 6.79
C LEU A 64 4.57 6.79 6.36
N MET A 65 3.61 6.62 7.27
CA MET A 65 2.19 6.88 6.96
C MET A 65 1.95 8.35 6.61
N ILE A 66 2.53 9.27 7.40
CA ILE A 66 2.44 10.72 7.11
C ILE A 66 3.10 11.03 5.76
N LEU A 67 4.27 10.45 5.49
CA LEU A 67 4.96 10.63 4.22
C LEU A 67 4.12 10.08 3.05
N GLY A 68 3.45 8.94 3.20
CA GLY A 68 2.53 8.40 2.22
C GLY A 68 1.38 9.36 1.90
N LEU A 69 0.76 9.94 2.94
CA LEU A 69 -0.27 10.97 2.75
C LEU A 69 0.27 12.21 2.01
N LEU A 70 1.47 12.67 2.34
CA LEU A 70 2.10 13.78 1.64
C LEU A 70 2.36 13.44 0.17
N VAL A 71 2.85 12.25 -0.13
CA VAL A 71 3.06 11.79 -1.50
C VAL A 71 1.73 11.77 -2.26
N ASN A 72 0.65 11.26 -1.68
CA ASN A 72 -0.67 11.26 -2.29
C ASN A 72 -1.18 12.68 -2.61
N ILE A 73 -0.87 13.67 -1.75
CA ILE A 73 -1.20 15.07 -2.05
C ILE A 73 -0.49 15.56 -3.32
N PHE A 74 0.79 15.30 -3.43
CA PHE A 74 1.58 15.76 -4.58
C PHE A 74 1.31 14.97 -5.86
N GLU A 75 1.04 13.68 -5.74
CA GLU A 75 0.86 12.78 -6.89
C GLU A 75 -0.57 12.85 -7.46
N PHE A 76 -1.57 12.96 -6.60
CA PHE A 76 -2.97 12.89 -7.01
C PHE A 76 -3.73 14.21 -6.80
N ILE A 77 -3.71 14.76 -5.58
CA ILE A 77 -4.58 15.90 -5.26
C ILE A 77 -4.13 17.16 -5.99
N LEU A 78 -2.85 17.46 -5.96
CA LEU A 78 -2.32 18.68 -6.59
C LEU A 78 -2.54 18.67 -8.11
N PRO A 79 -2.22 17.60 -8.87
CA PRO A 79 -2.52 17.55 -10.30
C PRO A 79 -4.03 17.66 -10.61
N HIS A 80 -4.89 17.00 -9.83
CA HIS A 80 -6.34 17.10 -10.00
C HIS A 80 -6.85 18.53 -9.77
N PHE A 81 -6.35 19.19 -8.73
CA PHE A 81 -6.71 20.58 -8.43
C PHE A 81 -6.26 21.54 -9.54
N VAL A 82 -5.01 21.42 -10.00
CA VAL A 82 -4.48 22.23 -11.09
C VAL A 82 -5.24 21.97 -12.39
N SER A 83 -5.52 20.71 -12.71
CA SER A 83 -6.30 20.34 -13.90
C SER A 83 -7.71 20.88 -13.85
N GLY A 84 -8.42 20.74 -12.73
CA GLY A 84 -9.77 21.30 -12.54
C GLY A 84 -9.81 22.82 -12.68
N PHE A 85 -8.79 23.52 -12.16
CA PHE A 85 -8.67 24.98 -12.29
C PHE A 85 -8.40 25.42 -13.74
N LEU A 86 -7.49 24.73 -14.44
CA LEU A 86 -7.12 25.08 -15.81
C LEU A 86 -8.21 24.73 -16.82
N LEU A 87 -8.93 23.62 -16.62
CA LEU A 87 -9.98 23.16 -17.52
C LEU A 87 -11.37 23.71 -17.18
N HIS A 88 -11.49 24.48 -16.10
CA HIS A 88 -12.77 24.99 -15.57
C HIS A 88 -13.81 23.89 -15.32
N ASP A 89 -13.34 22.68 -14.97
CA ASP A 89 -14.18 21.51 -14.73
C ASP A 89 -14.36 21.28 -13.24
N SER A 90 -15.54 21.64 -12.73
CA SER A 90 -15.89 21.46 -11.31
C SER A 90 -16.04 19.99 -10.89
N SER A 91 -16.19 19.07 -11.83
CA SER A 91 -16.31 17.63 -11.53
C SER A 91 -15.02 17.05 -10.94
N MET A 92 -13.88 17.66 -11.26
CA MET A 92 -12.56 17.30 -10.74
C MET A 92 -12.39 17.60 -9.24
N PHE A 93 -13.23 18.48 -8.67
CA PHE A 93 -13.21 18.83 -7.24
C PHE A 93 -14.11 17.95 -6.37
N GLY A 94 -14.72 16.90 -6.94
CA GLY A 94 -15.67 16.03 -6.26
C GLY A 94 -15.05 15.17 -5.15
N ILE A 95 -15.92 14.41 -4.48
CA ILE A 95 -15.62 13.51 -3.34
C ILE A 95 -14.47 12.54 -3.66
N TYR A 96 -14.36 12.10 -4.92
CA TYR A 96 -13.28 11.21 -5.37
C TYR A 96 -11.88 11.81 -5.19
N GLY A 97 -11.70 13.14 -5.37
CA GLY A 97 -10.43 13.80 -5.11
C GLY A 97 -10.01 13.74 -3.63
N GLY A 98 -10.97 13.84 -2.71
CA GLY A 98 -10.70 13.71 -1.27
C GLY A 98 -10.39 12.27 -0.83
N LEU A 99 -11.01 11.27 -1.43
CA LEU A 99 -10.79 9.86 -1.12
C LEU A 99 -9.43 9.35 -1.61
N ILE A 100 -8.92 9.90 -2.70
CA ILE A 100 -7.58 9.61 -3.25
C ILE A 100 -6.46 9.98 -2.25
N LEU A 101 -6.67 10.95 -1.35
CA LEU A 101 -5.72 11.25 -0.28
C LEU A 101 -5.37 10.01 0.54
N PHE A 102 -6.35 9.15 0.75
CA PHE A 102 -6.22 7.94 1.55
C PHE A 102 -5.86 6.70 0.73
N TYR A 103 -5.35 6.89 -0.48
CA TYR A 103 -4.83 5.79 -1.30
C TYR A 103 -3.73 5.05 -0.54
N VAL A 104 -3.90 3.73 -0.42
CA VAL A 104 -2.95 2.87 0.30
C VAL A 104 -1.93 2.32 -0.68
N ASP A 105 -0.86 3.05 -0.84
CA ASP A 105 0.33 2.62 -1.56
C ASP A 105 1.32 1.90 -0.63
N ILE A 106 2.46 1.54 -1.17
CA ILE A 106 3.55 0.82 -0.49
C ILE A 106 4.04 1.53 0.78
N LEU A 107 4.01 2.87 0.82
CA LEU A 107 4.40 3.66 2.01
C LEU A 107 3.40 3.52 3.15
N GLY A 108 2.11 3.55 2.86
CA GLY A 108 1.06 3.30 3.84
C GLY A 108 1.16 1.88 4.42
N PHE A 109 1.33 0.89 3.56
CA PHE A 109 1.56 -0.50 3.96
C PHE A 109 2.83 -0.63 4.81
N ALA A 110 3.96 -0.06 4.38
CA ALA A 110 5.21 -0.09 5.12
C ALA A 110 5.06 0.55 6.51
N GLY A 111 4.37 1.69 6.59
CA GLY A 111 4.09 2.37 7.85
C GLY A 111 3.35 1.48 8.84
N LEU A 112 2.25 0.84 8.42
CA LEU A 112 1.50 -0.10 9.25
C LEU A 112 2.33 -1.33 9.64
N SER A 113 3.11 -1.87 8.70
CA SER A 113 4.00 -3.00 8.97
C SER A 113 5.03 -2.67 10.05
N PHE A 114 5.68 -1.49 9.98
CA PHE A 114 6.61 -1.04 11.01
C PHE A 114 5.96 -0.88 12.38
N ILE A 115 4.72 -0.39 12.43
CA ILE A 115 3.94 -0.29 13.69
C ILE A 115 3.70 -1.68 14.26
N LEU A 116 3.25 -2.64 13.44
CA LEU A 116 3.00 -4.01 13.89
C LEU A 116 4.28 -4.70 14.39
N PHE A 117 5.38 -4.59 13.66
CA PHE A 117 6.66 -5.14 14.12
C PHE A 117 7.11 -4.50 15.43
N GLY A 118 6.92 -3.17 15.58
CA GLY A 118 7.17 -2.48 16.84
C GLY A 118 6.32 -3.02 17.99
N LEU A 119 5.04 -3.29 17.75
CA LEU A 119 4.13 -3.89 18.75
C LEU A 119 4.53 -5.32 19.07
N PHE A 120 4.82 -6.17 18.09
CA PHE A 120 5.26 -7.55 18.30
C PHE A 120 6.51 -7.60 19.17
N LYS A 121 7.46 -6.72 18.92
CA LYS A 121 8.68 -6.61 19.73
C LYS A 121 8.40 -6.08 21.13
N LYS A 122 7.49 -5.12 21.28
CA LYS A 122 7.08 -4.59 22.59
C LYS A 122 6.45 -5.67 23.47
N TYR A 123 5.67 -6.57 22.86
CA TYR A 123 5.03 -7.70 23.56
C TYR A 123 5.89 -8.96 23.61
N ASN A 124 7.15 -8.89 23.14
CA ASN A 124 8.09 -10.02 23.13
C ASN A 124 7.52 -11.27 22.45
N LEU A 125 6.81 -11.10 21.33
CA LEU A 125 6.29 -12.24 20.58
C LEU A 125 7.44 -13.05 19.98
N THR A 126 7.31 -14.38 20.02
CA THR A 126 8.26 -15.29 19.38
C THR A 126 8.06 -15.30 17.87
N ASP A 127 9.10 -15.67 17.12
CA ASP A 127 9.04 -15.74 15.65
C ASP A 127 7.91 -16.65 15.16
N LYS A 128 7.67 -17.78 15.87
CA LYS A 128 6.55 -18.69 15.57
C LYS A 128 5.18 -18.02 15.73
N GLN A 129 5.02 -17.21 16.78
CA GLN A 129 3.76 -16.47 17.00
C GLN A 129 3.56 -15.41 15.93
N ILE A 130 4.62 -14.67 15.57
CA ILE A 130 4.57 -13.67 14.51
C ILE A 130 4.17 -14.30 13.17
N LEU A 131 4.80 -15.40 12.80
CA LEU A 131 4.47 -16.14 11.57
C LEU A 131 3.02 -16.67 11.61
N THR A 132 2.57 -17.20 12.74
CA THR A 132 1.19 -17.69 12.90
C THR A 132 0.19 -16.55 12.72
N ILE A 133 0.44 -15.38 13.34
CA ILE A 133 -0.40 -14.19 13.19
C ILE A 133 -0.45 -13.74 11.72
N ALA A 134 0.69 -13.71 11.03
CA ALA A 134 0.74 -13.31 9.63
C ALA A 134 -0.05 -14.26 8.71
N ILE A 135 0.04 -15.56 8.94
CA ILE A 135 -0.75 -16.56 8.20
C ILE A 135 -2.25 -16.36 8.45
N ILE A 136 -2.65 -16.21 9.72
CA ILE A 136 -4.05 -15.96 10.08
C ILE A 136 -4.55 -14.65 9.43
N MET A 137 -3.76 -13.57 9.50
CA MET A 137 -4.09 -12.30 8.85
C MET A 137 -4.29 -12.48 7.34
N SER A 138 -3.39 -13.18 6.67
CA SER A 138 -3.47 -13.41 5.22
C SER A 138 -4.71 -14.22 4.83
N VAL A 139 -5.03 -15.26 5.60
CA VAL A 139 -6.23 -16.09 5.38
C VAL A 139 -7.49 -15.23 5.57
N ILE A 140 -7.60 -14.52 6.69
CA ILE A 140 -8.75 -13.64 6.97
C ILE A 140 -8.86 -12.57 5.87
N GLY A 141 -7.74 -11.92 5.51
CA GLY A 141 -7.70 -10.90 4.49
C GLY A 141 -8.24 -11.37 3.13
N SER A 142 -8.00 -12.65 2.78
CA SER A 142 -8.51 -13.23 1.54
C SER A 142 -10.04 -13.38 1.52
N PHE A 143 -10.67 -13.58 2.69
CA PHE A 143 -12.12 -13.72 2.80
C PHE A 143 -12.84 -12.39 2.94
N VAL A 144 -12.21 -11.38 3.58
CA VAL A 144 -12.86 -10.11 3.90
C VAL A 144 -12.52 -8.99 2.91
N ARG A 145 -11.80 -9.30 1.83
CA ARG A 145 -11.42 -8.33 0.82
C ARG A 145 -12.67 -7.80 0.08
N TYR A 146 -12.68 -6.49 -0.20
CA TYR A 146 -13.75 -5.78 -0.91
C TYR A 146 -15.10 -5.70 -0.17
N ILE A 147 -15.11 -5.82 1.15
CA ILE A 147 -16.30 -5.54 1.94
C ILE A 147 -16.62 -4.05 1.86
N ASP A 148 -17.88 -3.72 1.59
CA ASP A 148 -18.41 -2.37 1.65
C ASP A 148 -19.20 -2.20 2.94
N PHE A 149 -18.82 -1.18 3.72
CA PHE A 149 -19.49 -0.83 4.98
C PHE A 149 -20.63 0.18 4.80
N ASN A 150 -20.97 0.56 3.56
CA ASN A 150 -21.96 1.64 3.28
C ASN A 150 -21.65 2.95 4.02
N ASN A 151 -20.41 3.16 4.43
CA ASN A 151 -19.95 4.34 5.14
C ASN A 151 -18.52 4.66 4.70
N HIS A 152 -18.33 5.83 4.08
CA HIS A 152 -17.04 6.24 3.53
C HIS A 152 -15.91 6.29 4.58
N ILE A 153 -16.20 6.73 5.81
CA ILE A 153 -15.19 6.80 6.88
C ILE A 153 -14.72 5.40 7.28
N LEU A 154 -15.69 4.47 7.45
CA LEU A 154 -15.35 3.08 7.76
C LEU A 154 -14.61 2.42 6.61
N ASN A 155 -15.02 2.66 5.38
CA ASN A 155 -14.33 2.15 4.19
C ASN A 155 -12.89 2.66 4.10
N ILE A 156 -12.61 3.92 4.44
CA ILE A 156 -11.26 4.48 4.48
C ILE A 156 -10.43 3.79 5.58
N ILE A 157 -10.95 3.73 6.82
CA ILE A 157 -10.22 3.14 7.96
C ILE A 157 -9.91 1.66 7.70
N PHE A 158 -10.91 0.89 7.29
CA PHE A 158 -10.75 -0.53 7.02
C PHE A 158 -10.04 -0.80 5.69
N GLY A 159 -10.02 0.16 4.75
CA GLY A 159 -9.29 0.06 3.50
C GLY A 159 -7.81 -0.23 3.69
N TYR A 160 -7.17 0.39 4.68
CA TYR A 160 -5.78 0.11 5.04
C TYR A 160 -5.55 -1.33 5.48
N LEU A 161 -6.54 -1.98 6.08
CA LEU A 161 -6.45 -3.33 6.62
C LEU A 161 -6.85 -4.40 5.61
N ILE A 162 -8.05 -4.27 5.03
CA ILE A 162 -8.69 -5.32 4.24
C ILE A 162 -8.88 -4.97 2.76
N GLY A 163 -8.73 -3.69 2.37
CA GLY A 163 -9.03 -3.22 1.02
C GLY A 163 -10.52 -3.21 0.74
N THR A 164 -11.18 -2.09 1.01
CA THR A 164 -12.60 -1.88 0.75
C THR A 164 -12.87 -1.38 -0.67
N THR A 165 -14.12 -1.42 -1.11
CA THR A 165 -14.53 -1.03 -2.46
C THR A 165 -14.31 0.45 -2.77
N ASP A 166 -14.51 1.33 -1.78
CA ASP A 166 -14.41 2.79 -1.94
C ASP A 166 -12.97 3.31 -1.90
N THR A 167 -12.03 2.51 -1.41
CA THR A 167 -10.64 2.93 -1.30
C THR A 167 -9.79 2.28 -2.38
N PHE A 168 -9.05 3.09 -3.11
CA PHE A 168 -7.99 2.62 -3.97
C PHE A 168 -6.86 2.04 -3.10
N THR A 169 -6.95 0.76 -2.76
CA THR A 169 -5.98 0.08 -1.91
C THR A 169 -5.19 -0.92 -2.72
N ALA A 170 -3.95 -0.58 -3.04
CA ALA A 170 -3.05 -1.50 -3.73
C ALA A 170 -2.53 -2.59 -2.79
N PHE A 171 -2.23 -2.23 -1.54
CA PHE A 171 -1.54 -3.10 -0.58
C PHE A 171 -2.26 -3.16 0.78
N PRO A 172 -3.45 -3.82 0.87
CA PRO A 172 -4.13 -3.99 2.15
C PRO A 172 -3.29 -4.86 3.10
N LEU A 173 -3.16 -4.42 4.35
CA LEU A 173 -2.24 -4.99 5.31
C LEU A 173 -2.44 -6.50 5.52
N LEU A 174 -3.69 -6.95 5.71
CA LEU A 174 -3.98 -8.35 6.00
C LEU A 174 -3.47 -9.29 4.90
N ASN A 175 -3.63 -8.91 3.65
CA ASN A 175 -3.24 -9.75 2.52
C ASN A 175 -1.73 -9.76 2.27
N TRP A 176 -1.06 -8.65 2.55
CA TRP A 176 0.33 -8.46 2.14
C TRP A 176 1.34 -8.61 3.28
N PHE A 177 0.88 -8.64 4.54
CA PHE A 177 1.77 -8.69 5.71
C PHE A 177 2.59 -9.98 5.82
N ILE A 178 2.19 -11.04 5.14
CA ILE A 178 2.96 -12.28 5.09
C ILE A 178 4.34 -12.11 4.44
N PHE A 179 4.47 -11.23 3.42
CA PHE A 179 5.71 -11.09 2.68
C PHE A 179 6.87 -10.49 3.49
N PRO A 180 6.72 -9.47 4.33
CA PRO A 180 7.82 -8.99 5.18
C PRO A 180 8.19 -9.94 6.31
N ILE A 181 7.43 -11.00 6.55
CA ILE A 181 7.71 -12.00 7.60
C ILE A 181 8.36 -13.27 7.02
N ALA A 182 8.13 -13.56 5.73
CA ALA A 182 8.70 -14.73 5.06
C ALA A 182 10.23 -14.65 4.99
#